data_903e70989f5fccd737a7b309757e0241
#
_entry.id   903e70989f5fccd737a7b309757e0241
#
_cell.length_a   1.000
_cell.length_b   1.000
_cell.length_c   1.000
_cell.angle_alpha   90.00
_cell.angle_beta   90.00
_cell.angle_gamma   90.00
#
_symmetry.space_group_name_H-M   'P 1'
#
loop_
_entity.id
_entity.type
_entity.pdbx_description
1 polymer ?
#
loop_
_entity_poly.entity_id
_entity_poly.type
_entity_poly.pdbx_seq_one_letter_code
_entity_poly.pdbx_strand_id
1 'polypeptide(L)'
;MEKRLKQLTKLSKETMPETLKYFKMLKKRTPKNLDLVMKRLHEDEFKKTDCLSCGNCCKTTSPIFIEKDIQRISKYLKIKEHVFIDKYLVRDQDDFMVLKTAPCSFFDESDNSCFI
;
A
#
# COMPACT_ATOMS: atom_id res chain seq x y z
N MET A 1 19.19 0.19 3.75
CA MET A 1 17.87 0.59 3.23
C MET A 1 17.94 1.84 2.34
N GLU A 2 18.54 2.92 2.77
CA GLU A 2 18.65 4.17 1.99
C GLU A 2 19.33 3.99 0.61
N LYS A 3 20.36 3.16 0.54
CA LYS A 3 21.03 2.81 -0.72
C LYS A 3 20.10 2.06 -1.70
N ARG A 4 19.25 1.16 -1.18
CA ARG A 4 18.25 0.44 -1.98
C ARG A 4 17.15 1.40 -2.51
N LEU A 5 16.69 2.35 -1.69
CA LEU A 5 15.68 3.32 -2.10
C LEU A 5 16.19 4.24 -3.21
N LYS A 6 17.44 4.69 -3.15
CA LYS A 6 18.09 5.47 -4.23
C LYS A 6 18.19 4.65 -5.53
N GLN A 7 18.51 3.37 -5.43
CA GLN A 7 18.55 2.46 -6.59
C GLN A 7 17.14 2.26 -7.18
N LEU A 8 16.12 2.07 -6.34
CA LEU A 8 14.73 1.92 -6.80
C LEU A 8 14.23 3.16 -7.55
N THR A 9 14.52 4.35 -7.05
CA THR A 9 14.14 5.60 -7.71
C THR A 9 14.80 5.74 -9.09
N LYS A 10 16.07 5.38 -9.22
CA LYS A 10 16.77 5.38 -10.48
C LYS A 10 16.18 4.35 -11.45
N LEU A 11 16.03 3.10 -10.99
CA LEU A 11 15.49 2.01 -11.79
C LEU A 11 14.05 2.32 -12.25
N SER A 12 13.22 2.87 -11.37
CA SER A 12 11.85 3.30 -11.70
C SER A 12 11.82 4.31 -12.85
N LYS A 13 12.70 5.32 -12.83
CA LYS A 13 12.79 6.31 -13.91
C LYS A 13 13.24 5.67 -15.23
N GLU A 14 14.21 4.79 -15.18
CA GLU A 14 14.77 4.10 -16.36
C GLU A 14 13.75 3.16 -17.01
N THR A 15 12.95 2.45 -16.20
CA THR A 15 11.96 1.47 -16.67
C THR A 15 10.58 2.05 -16.94
N MET A 16 10.31 3.30 -16.55
CA MET A 16 8.99 3.93 -16.66
C MET A 16 8.38 3.86 -18.08
N PRO A 17 9.10 4.17 -19.17
CA PRO A 17 8.51 4.14 -20.52
C PRO A 17 8.06 2.74 -20.90
N GLU A 18 8.84 1.71 -20.59
CA GLU A 18 8.52 0.31 -20.85
C GLU A 18 7.33 -0.15 -20.01
N THR A 19 7.31 0.19 -18.72
CA THR A 19 6.22 -0.11 -17.79
C THR A 19 4.90 0.49 -18.26
N LEU A 20 4.88 1.76 -18.68
CA LEU A 20 3.68 2.42 -19.20
C LEU A 20 3.18 1.78 -20.49
N LYS A 21 4.09 1.38 -21.38
CA LYS A 21 3.74 0.65 -22.60
C LYS A 21 3.09 -0.69 -22.29
N TYR A 22 3.64 -1.41 -21.32
CA TYR A 22 3.11 -2.69 -20.85
C TYR A 22 1.70 -2.54 -20.25
N PHE A 23 1.49 -1.55 -19.40
CA PHE A 23 0.16 -1.27 -18.82
C PHE A 23 -0.88 -0.88 -19.87
N LYS A 24 -0.51 -0.12 -20.88
CA LYS A 24 -1.41 0.18 -22.01
C LYS A 24 -1.80 -1.09 -22.75
N MET A 25 -0.87 -2.02 -22.95
CA MET A 25 -1.15 -3.32 -23.55
C MET A 25 -2.09 -4.16 -22.68
N LEU A 26 -1.86 -4.25 -21.38
CA LEU A 26 -2.72 -4.96 -20.44
C LEU A 26 -4.15 -4.40 -20.43
N LYS A 27 -4.33 -3.09 -20.47
CA LYS A 27 -5.66 -2.46 -20.57
C LYS A 27 -6.40 -2.82 -21.84
N LYS A 28 -5.69 -2.93 -22.97
CA LYS A 28 -6.29 -3.30 -24.26
C LYS A 28 -6.64 -4.79 -24.36
N ARG A 29 -5.83 -5.64 -23.75
CA ARG A 29 -5.95 -7.11 -23.80
C ARG A 29 -5.78 -7.69 -22.42
N THR A 30 -6.74 -7.40 -21.53
CA THR A 30 -6.72 -7.93 -20.16
C THR A 30 -6.90 -9.45 -20.19
N PRO A 31 -5.94 -10.23 -19.64
CA PRO A 31 -6.09 -11.68 -19.53
C PRO A 31 -7.30 -12.05 -18.66
N LYS A 32 -8.05 -13.07 -19.03
CA LYS A 32 -9.22 -13.53 -18.25
C LYS A 32 -8.85 -14.06 -16.87
N ASN A 33 -7.62 -14.53 -16.69
CA ASN A 33 -7.07 -15.07 -15.42
C ASN A 33 -6.13 -14.09 -14.71
N LEU A 34 -6.24 -12.79 -14.97
CA LEU A 34 -5.34 -11.77 -14.42
C LEU A 34 -5.28 -11.83 -12.88
N ASP A 35 -6.41 -11.91 -12.22
CA ASP A 35 -6.49 -11.95 -10.76
C ASP A 35 -5.78 -13.19 -10.18
N LEU A 36 -5.94 -14.34 -10.83
CA LEU A 36 -5.27 -15.57 -10.43
C LEU A 36 -3.74 -15.46 -10.59
N VAL A 37 -3.29 -14.90 -11.71
CA VAL A 37 -1.86 -14.65 -11.98
C VAL A 37 -1.29 -13.66 -10.96
N MET A 38 -1.99 -12.57 -10.70
CA MET A 38 -1.56 -11.57 -9.72
C MET A 38 -1.46 -12.14 -8.30
N LYS A 39 -2.43 -12.96 -7.90
CA LYS A 39 -2.40 -13.63 -6.60
C LYS A 39 -1.16 -14.53 -6.46
N ARG A 40 -0.87 -15.34 -7.48
CA ARG A 40 0.31 -16.20 -7.50
C ARG A 40 1.62 -15.40 -7.43
N LEU A 41 1.74 -14.35 -8.24
CA LEU A 41 2.92 -13.48 -8.24
C LEU A 41 3.11 -12.79 -6.89
N HIS A 42 2.02 -12.35 -6.27
CA HIS A 42 2.04 -11.78 -4.92
C HIS A 42 2.59 -12.81 -3.90
N GLU A 43 2.05 -14.04 -3.89
CA GLU A 43 2.51 -15.09 -3.01
C GLU A 43 4.00 -15.42 -3.20
N ASP A 44 4.46 -15.49 -4.46
CA ASP A 44 5.86 -15.78 -4.79
C ASP A 44 6.82 -14.64 -4.36
N GLU A 45 6.42 -13.38 -4.51
CA GLU A 45 7.22 -12.25 -4.05
C GLU A 45 7.25 -12.12 -2.52
N PHE A 46 6.14 -12.37 -1.84
CA PHE A 46 6.09 -12.32 -0.38
C PHE A 46 6.85 -13.47 0.32
N LYS A 47 7.13 -14.56 -0.38
CA LYS A 47 8.09 -15.55 0.11
C LYS A 47 9.54 -15.05 0.18
N LYS A 48 9.87 -14.04 -0.64
CA LYS A 48 11.23 -13.46 -0.74
C LYS A 48 11.35 -12.12 -0.01
N THR A 49 10.22 -11.48 0.32
CA THR A 49 10.18 -10.14 0.89
C THR A 49 9.54 -10.18 2.28
N ASP A 50 10.30 -9.76 3.27
CA ASP A 50 9.81 -9.59 4.63
C ASP A 50 9.46 -8.12 4.89
N CYS A 51 8.17 -7.84 5.09
CA CYS A 51 7.67 -6.50 5.40
C CYS A 51 8.25 -5.94 6.69
N LEU A 52 8.46 -6.79 7.70
CA LEU A 52 9.04 -6.38 8.99
C LEU A 52 10.50 -5.93 8.86
N SER A 53 11.22 -6.44 7.90
CA SER A 53 12.58 -5.99 7.61
C SER A 53 12.65 -4.72 6.76
N CYS A 54 11.58 -4.39 6.04
CA CYS A 54 11.52 -3.26 5.11
C CYS A 54 10.81 -2.03 5.69
N GLY A 55 9.53 -2.13 6.03
CA GLY A 55 8.68 -1.07 6.58
C GLY A 55 8.53 0.19 5.70
N ASN A 56 9.06 0.21 4.49
CA ASN A 56 9.16 1.43 3.67
C ASN A 56 7.80 2.00 3.26
N CYS A 57 6.86 1.17 2.81
CA CYS A 57 5.53 1.64 2.41
C CYS A 57 4.76 2.22 3.62
N CYS A 58 4.90 1.64 4.81
CA CYS A 58 4.29 2.16 6.03
C CYS A 58 4.85 3.53 6.45
N LYS A 59 6.08 3.84 6.06
CA LYS A 59 6.74 5.14 6.33
C LYS A 59 6.38 6.21 5.31
N THR A 60 6.08 5.82 4.07
CA THR A 60 6.03 6.75 2.94
C THR A 60 4.69 6.83 2.23
N THR A 61 3.86 5.79 2.32
CA THR A 61 2.65 5.66 1.51
C THR A 61 1.47 5.29 2.38
N SER A 62 0.38 6.04 2.27
CA SER A 62 -0.87 5.67 2.92
C SER A 62 -1.59 4.59 2.12
N PRO A 63 -2.14 3.55 2.78
CA PRO A 63 -3.11 2.67 2.14
C PRO A 63 -4.43 3.40 1.89
N ILE A 64 -5.23 2.90 0.96
CA ILE A 64 -6.61 3.30 0.75
C ILE A 64 -7.50 2.47 1.68
N PHE A 65 -8.39 3.14 2.42
CA PHE A 65 -9.34 2.51 3.33
C PHE A 65 -10.72 2.41 2.68
N ILE A 66 -11.22 1.21 2.50
CA ILE A 66 -12.60 0.98 2.10
C ILE A 66 -13.50 0.86 3.34
N GLU A 67 -14.81 0.89 3.15
CA GLU A 67 -15.78 0.84 4.25
C GLU A 67 -15.58 -0.37 5.18
N LYS A 68 -15.29 -1.55 4.62
CA LYS A 68 -15.01 -2.76 5.41
C LYS A 68 -13.77 -2.63 6.29
N ASP A 69 -12.74 -1.93 5.82
CA ASP A 69 -11.53 -1.66 6.61
C ASP A 69 -11.84 -0.73 7.77
N ILE A 70 -12.61 0.33 7.51
CA ILE A 70 -13.03 1.30 8.54
C ILE A 70 -13.83 0.59 9.63
N GLN A 71 -14.81 -0.25 9.27
CA GLN A 71 -15.60 -1.03 10.22
C GLN A 71 -14.73 -1.96 11.05
N ARG A 72 -13.85 -2.73 10.42
CA ARG A 72 -12.96 -3.69 11.09
C ARG A 72 -12.00 -3.01 12.05
N ILE A 73 -11.35 -1.94 11.61
CA ILE A 73 -10.35 -1.22 12.41
C ILE A 73 -11.01 -0.47 13.56
N SER A 74 -12.15 0.19 13.32
CA SER A 74 -12.92 0.87 14.37
C SER A 74 -13.34 -0.09 15.48
N LYS A 75 -13.80 -1.28 15.10
CA LYS A 75 -14.13 -2.34 16.05
C LYS A 75 -12.91 -2.82 16.84
N TYR A 76 -11.78 -3.00 16.16
CA TYR A 76 -10.53 -3.39 16.81
C TYR A 76 -10.05 -2.33 17.82
N LEU A 77 -10.09 -1.07 17.45
CA LEU A 77 -9.73 0.06 18.31
C LEU A 77 -10.80 0.42 19.35
N LYS A 78 -11.96 -0.22 19.32
CA LYS A 78 -13.11 0.04 20.22
C LYS A 78 -13.58 1.50 20.18
N ILE A 79 -13.59 2.09 19.00
CA ILE A 79 -14.09 3.45 18.73
C ILE A 79 -15.18 3.40 17.66
N LYS A 80 -16.01 4.47 17.58
CA LYS A 80 -17.02 4.59 16.53
C LYS A 80 -16.37 4.92 15.18
N GLU A 81 -16.98 4.47 14.08
CA GLU A 81 -16.46 4.68 12.72
C GLU A 81 -16.20 6.16 12.39
N HIS A 82 -17.16 7.04 12.72
CA HIS A 82 -16.97 8.47 12.48
C HIS A 82 -15.81 9.06 13.28
N VAL A 83 -15.56 8.57 14.50
CA VAL A 83 -14.40 8.99 15.32
C VAL A 83 -13.11 8.52 14.68
N PHE A 84 -13.07 7.31 14.14
CA PHE A 84 -11.91 6.80 13.40
C PHE A 84 -11.62 7.64 12.15
N ILE A 85 -12.65 7.92 11.36
CA ILE A 85 -12.54 8.75 10.16
C ILE A 85 -12.02 10.15 10.53
N ASP A 86 -12.64 10.82 11.48
CA ASP A 86 -12.27 12.19 11.86
C ASP A 86 -10.85 12.28 12.42
N LYS A 87 -10.42 11.26 13.16
CA LYS A 87 -9.12 11.25 13.82
C LYS A 87 -7.97 10.90 12.86
N TYR A 88 -8.16 9.91 12.01
CA TYR A 88 -7.06 9.29 11.25
C TYR A 88 -7.13 9.51 9.75
N LEU A 89 -8.30 9.71 9.18
CA LEU A 89 -8.50 9.70 7.73
C LEU A 89 -8.78 11.07 7.14
N VAL A 90 -8.48 11.20 5.86
CA VAL A 90 -8.83 12.34 5.01
C VAL A 90 -9.13 11.83 3.61
N ARG A 91 -9.96 12.55 2.85
CA ARG A 91 -10.14 12.28 1.41
C ARG A 91 -8.99 12.90 0.65
N ASP A 92 -8.39 12.13 -0.25
CA ASP A 92 -7.38 12.63 -1.16
C ASP A 92 -8.02 13.30 -2.40
N GLN A 93 -7.19 13.75 -3.33
CA GLN A 93 -7.64 14.39 -4.58
C GLN A 93 -8.42 13.46 -5.51
N ASP A 94 -8.29 12.15 -5.36
CA ASP A 94 -8.99 11.11 -6.13
C ASP A 94 -10.22 10.58 -5.39
N ASP A 95 -10.63 11.24 -4.30
CA ASP A 95 -11.78 10.92 -3.43
C ASP A 95 -11.63 9.60 -2.66
N PHE A 96 -10.42 9.12 -2.48
CA PHE A 96 -10.13 7.96 -1.63
C PHE A 96 -9.89 8.37 -0.17
N MET A 97 -10.32 7.49 0.75
CA MET A 97 -10.01 7.66 2.17
C MET A 97 -8.59 7.15 2.45
N VAL A 98 -7.73 8.04 2.90
CA VAL A 98 -6.32 7.78 3.20
C VAL A 98 -5.95 8.32 4.58
N LEU A 99 -4.80 7.93 5.14
CA LEU A 99 -4.31 8.48 6.40
C LEU A 99 -3.92 9.96 6.25
N LYS A 100 -4.17 10.74 7.28
CA LYS A 100 -3.82 12.18 7.34
C LYS A 100 -2.32 12.42 7.30
N THR A 101 -1.53 11.47 7.81
CA THR A 101 -0.08 11.63 8.02
C THR A 101 0.70 10.40 7.58
N ALA A 102 1.97 10.65 7.21
CA ALA A 102 3.00 9.63 7.07
C ALA A 102 4.14 9.95 8.07
N PRO A 103 4.72 8.97 8.72
CA PRO A 103 4.45 7.53 8.68
C PRO A 103 3.03 7.15 9.10
N CYS A 104 2.61 5.92 8.73
CA CYS A 104 1.30 5.38 9.12
C CYS A 104 1.12 5.45 10.65
N SER A 105 -0.06 5.90 11.11
CA SER A 105 -0.37 6.04 12.55
C SER A 105 -0.37 4.73 13.32
N PHE A 106 -0.44 3.60 12.64
CA PHE A 106 -0.46 2.24 13.22
C PHE A 106 0.87 1.50 13.05
N PHE A 107 1.90 2.21 12.60
CA PHE A 107 3.22 1.66 12.36
C PHE A 107 4.13 1.87 13.57
N ASP A 108 4.75 0.80 14.04
CA ASP A 108 5.80 0.87 15.07
C ASP A 108 7.17 0.93 14.39
N GLU A 109 7.84 2.08 14.53
CA GLU A 109 9.16 2.29 13.92
C GLU A 109 10.28 1.48 14.60
N SER A 110 10.04 0.97 15.81
CA SER A 110 11.05 0.24 16.58
C SER A 110 11.32 -1.16 16.00
N ASP A 111 10.29 -1.80 15.47
CA ASP A 111 10.37 -3.17 14.94
C ASP A 111 9.68 -3.35 13.58
N ASN A 112 9.22 -2.25 12.96
CA ASN A 112 8.47 -2.22 11.71
C ASN A 112 7.14 -3.00 11.74
N SER A 113 6.56 -3.22 12.91
CA SER A 113 5.28 -3.91 13.05
C SER A 113 4.08 -2.99 12.84
N CYS A 114 2.91 -3.58 12.71
CA CYS A 114 1.63 -2.89 12.63
C CYS A 114 0.79 -3.19 13.87
N PHE A 115 0.18 -2.16 14.48
CA PHE A 115 -0.66 -2.31 15.68
C PHE A 115 -2.05 -2.91 15.40
N ILE A 116 -2.47 -2.95 14.16
CA ILE A 116 -3.81 -3.40 13.76
C ILE A 116 -3.83 -4.54 12.78
#